data_e9064c479723f345ef5b22fce139f1c6
#
_entry.id   e9064c479723f345ef5b22fce139f1c6
#
_cell.length_a   1.000
_cell.length_b   1.000
_cell.length_c   1.000
_cell.angle_alpha   90.00
_cell.angle_beta   90.00
_cell.angle_gamma   90.00
#
_symmetry.space_group_name_H-M   'P 1'
#
loop_
_entity.id
_entity.type
_entity.pdbx_description
1 polymer ?
#
loop_
_entity_poly.entity_id
_entity_poly.type
_entity_poly.pdbx_seq_one_letter_code
_entity_poly.pdbx_strand_id
1 'polypeptide(L)'
;MVVAQSDIKTILNLKGKKLGANLGGFSEIFVSEMLKTYKLTNDDVSLVKAEGLEVPQRIQNNAIQAGHTWEPYLSEALKLGAHILLTSKQTPGLTLDAIAFRGEVIRDRPEDISAFVRGWLQALSYWETNIPEGNEIASKALNIPSNTISFDGLDLTDFADNQKFFQSDSPNYIYKTAKKYADFFIRTGNVTRLPNIESLFNSSFLTPPPSLKP
;
A
#
# COMPACT_ATOMS: atom_id res chain seq x y z
N MET A 1 4.05 -6.10 -2.41
CA MET A 1 5.18 -6.61 -3.24
C MET A 1 4.76 -7.84 -4.01
N VAL A 2 5.45 -8.17 -5.12
CA VAL A 2 5.25 -9.46 -5.80
C VAL A 2 6.43 -10.37 -5.48
N VAL A 3 6.14 -11.57 -4.99
CA VAL A 3 7.10 -12.64 -4.74
C VAL A 3 6.90 -13.76 -5.76
N ALA A 4 7.95 -14.51 -6.04
CA ALA A 4 7.92 -15.57 -7.04
C ALA A 4 8.79 -16.76 -6.65
N GLN A 5 8.53 -17.89 -7.31
CA GLN A 5 9.39 -19.08 -7.26
C GLN A 5 10.79 -18.76 -7.78
N SER A 6 11.75 -19.54 -7.33
CA SER A 6 13.17 -19.29 -7.61
C SER A 6 13.57 -19.33 -9.08
N ASP A 7 12.80 -19.96 -9.95
CA ASP A 7 13.02 -20.03 -11.42
C ASP A 7 12.45 -18.82 -12.17
N ILE A 8 11.56 -18.00 -11.57
CA ILE A 8 10.99 -16.78 -12.15
C ILE A 8 11.90 -15.60 -11.84
N LYS A 9 12.83 -15.25 -12.72
CA LYS A 9 13.85 -14.22 -12.46
C LYS A 9 13.44 -12.79 -12.85
N THR A 10 12.48 -12.65 -13.73
CA THR A 10 12.02 -11.35 -14.24
C THR A 10 10.51 -11.34 -14.39
N ILE A 11 9.92 -10.15 -14.47
CA ILE A 11 8.47 -10.00 -14.72
C ILE A 11 8.07 -10.63 -16.06
N LEU A 12 8.94 -10.61 -17.07
CA LEU A 12 8.67 -11.23 -18.36
C LEU A 12 8.55 -12.77 -18.28
N ASN A 13 9.17 -13.41 -17.29
CA ASN A 13 9.04 -14.83 -17.05
C ASN A 13 7.65 -15.22 -16.50
N LEU A 14 6.81 -14.26 -16.14
CA LEU A 14 5.43 -14.51 -15.72
C LEU A 14 4.50 -14.86 -16.88
N LYS A 15 4.92 -14.66 -18.14
CA LYS A 15 4.10 -14.98 -19.30
C LYS A 15 3.70 -16.45 -19.30
N GLY A 16 2.37 -16.71 -19.36
CA GLY A 16 1.78 -18.05 -19.29
C GLY A 16 1.79 -18.66 -17.88
N LYS A 17 2.23 -17.94 -16.84
CA LYS A 17 2.27 -18.43 -15.46
C LYS A 17 1.05 -18.00 -14.66
N LYS A 18 0.78 -18.72 -13.57
CA LYS A 18 -0.26 -18.37 -12.61
C LYS A 18 0.27 -17.31 -11.63
N LEU A 19 -0.40 -16.17 -11.60
CA LEU A 19 -0.09 -15.04 -10.73
C LEU A 19 -1.24 -14.84 -9.73
N GLY A 20 -0.96 -15.04 -8.44
CA GLY A 20 -1.93 -14.88 -7.38
C GLY A 20 -2.15 -13.41 -7.01
N ALA A 21 -3.41 -12.99 -6.94
CA ALA A 21 -3.82 -11.66 -6.47
C ALA A 21 -5.21 -11.71 -5.83
N ASN A 22 -5.47 -10.82 -4.88
CA ASN A 22 -6.84 -10.56 -4.43
C ASN A 22 -7.56 -9.78 -5.55
N LEU A 23 -8.51 -10.46 -6.22
CA LEU A 23 -9.21 -9.92 -7.37
C LEU A 23 -10.30 -8.94 -6.95
N GLY A 24 -10.48 -7.88 -7.74
CA GLY A 24 -11.45 -6.81 -7.51
C GLY A 24 -10.96 -5.72 -6.54
N GLY A 25 -9.71 -5.80 -6.07
CA GLY A 25 -9.15 -4.86 -5.09
C GLY A 25 -7.76 -4.34 -5.44
N PHE A 26 -7.09 -3.80 -4.42
CA PHE A 26 -5.74 -3.23 -4.52
C PHE A 26 -4.72 -4.18 -5.16
N SER A 27 -4.76 -5.46 -4.79
CA SER A 27 -3.81 -6.45 -5.27
C SER A 27 -3.88 -6.63 -6.79
N GLU A 28 -5.09 -6.65 -7.37
CA GLU A 28 -5.27 -6.77 -8.81
C GLU A 28 -4.81 -5.52 -9.56
N ILE A 29 -5.12 -4.33 -9.05
CA ILE A 29 -4.64 -3.09 -9.68
C ILE A 29 -3.12 -3.01 -9.63
N PHE A 30 -2.50 -3.44 -8.50
CA PHE A 30 -1.05 -3.45 -8.35
C PHE A 30 -0.38 -4.36 -9.39
N VAL A 31 -0.85 -5.61 -9.53
CA VAL A 31 -0.27 -6.55 -10.51
C VAL A 31 -0.58 -6.11 -11.94
N SER A 32 -1.75 -5.54 -12.22
CA SER A 32 -2.08 -5.02 -13.56
C SER A 32 -1.18 -3.85 -13.97
N GLU A 33 -0.92 -2.90 -13.08
CA GLU A 33 0.00 -1.77 -13.36
C GLU A 33 1.46 -2.26 -13.45
N MET A 34 1.85 -3.26 -12.64
CA MET A 34 3.14 -3.92 -12.80
C MET A 34 3.27 -4.53 -14.20
N LEU A 35 2.35 -5.37 -14.63
CA LEU A 35 2.38 -6.03 -15.94
C LEU A 35 2.46 -5.00 -17.06
N LYS A 36 1.64 -3.96 -17.00
CA LYS A 36 1.64 -2.86 -17.97
C LYS A 36 2.99 -2.14 -18.08
N THR A 37 3.67 -1.91 -16.95
CA THR A 37 5.01 -1.30 -16.92
C THR A 37 6.02 -2.12 -17.73
N TYR A 38 5.87 -3.43 -17.74
CA TYR A 38 6.71 -4.36 -18.49
C TYR A 38 6.10 -4.79 -19.83
N LYS A 39 5.11 -4.04 -20.35
CA LYS A 39 4.43 -4.30 -21.63
C LYS A 39 3.74 -5.67 -21.70
N LEU A 40 3.28 -6.15 -20.57
CA LEU A 40 2.41 -7.31 -20.44
C LEU A 40 0.99 -6.85 -20.09
N THR A 41 0.03 -7.72 -20.34
CA THR A 41 -1.39 -7.54 -19.98
C THR A 41 -1.84 -8.64 -19.02
N ASN A 42 -3.04 -8.51 -18.47
CA ASN A 42 -3.62 -9.57 -17.65
C ASN A 42 -3.84 -10.88 -18.47
N ASP A 43 -3.98 -10.79 -19.80
CA ASP A 43 -4.14 -11.95 -20.69
C ASP A 43 -2.82 -12.71 -20.93
N ASP A 44 -1.67 -12.08 -20.67
CA ASP A 44 -0.36 -12.73 -20.75
C ASP A 44 -0.07 -13.66 -19.57
N VAL A 45 -0.86 -13.57 -18.49
CA VAL A 45 -0.72 -14.38 -17.28
C VAL A 45 -2.06 -15.02 -16.91
N SER A 46 -2.03 -16.08 -16.11
CA SER A 46 -3.25 -16.64 -15.51
C SER A 46 -3.45 -16.01 -14.12
N LEU A 47 -4.27 -14.95 -14.03
CA LEU A 47 -4.61 -14.39 -12.73
C LEU A 47 -5.45 -15.39 -11.92
N VAL A 48 -4.99 -15.69 -10.72
CA VAL A 48 -5.64 -16.61 -9.78
C VAL A 48 -6.02 -15.86 -8.51
N LYS A 49 -7.28 -15.99 -8.09
CA LYS A 49 -7.71 -15.40 -6.83
C LYS A 49 -6.90 -16.01 -5.67
N ALA A 50 -6.17 -15.16 -4.97
CA ALA A 50 -5.37 -15.51 -3.79
C ALA A 50 -5.28 -14.30 -2.85
N GLU A 51 -5.61 -14.52 -1.59
CA GLU A 51 -5.37 -13.51 -0.56
C GLU A 51 -3.87 -13.46 -0.24
N GLY A 52 -3.38 -12.29 0.20
CA GLY A 52 -1.94 -12.12 0.49
C GLY A 52 -1.39 -13.14 1.48
N LEU A 53 -2.21 -13.54 2.45
CA LEU A 53 -1.85 -14.57 3.45
C LEU A 53 -1.72 -15.99 2.86
N GLU A 54 -2.37 -16.29 1.74
CA GLU A 54 -2.33 -17.60 1.09
C GLU A 54 -1.12 -17.74 0.16
N VAL A 55 -0.53 -16.61 -0.28
CA VAL A 55 0.54 -16.58 -1.29
C VAL A 55 1.75 -17.45 -0.90
N PRO A 56 2.28 -17.41 0.33
CA PRO A 56 3.43 -18.24 0.72
C PRO A 56 3.20 -19.73 0.46
N GLN A 57 2.11 -20.26 0.98
CA GLN A 57 1.77 -21.67 0.86
C GLN A 57 1.43 -22.09 -0.57
N ARG A 58 0.76 -21.20 -1.32
CA ARG A 58 0.41 -21.47 -2.72
C ARG A 58 1.62 -21.48 -3.64
N ILE A 59 2.65 -20.69 -3.36
CA ILE A 59 3.95 -20.76 -4.06
C ILE A 59 4.66 -22.06 -3.69
N GLN A 60 4.74 -22.40 -2.41
CA GLN A 60 5.42 -23.58 -1.93
C GLN A 60 4.86 -24.89 -2.54
N ASN A 61 3.53 -25.01 -2.62
CA ASN A 61 2.87 -26.18 -3.20
C ASN A 61 2.65 -26.09 -4.71
N ASN A 62 3.27 -25.12 -5.39
CA ASN A 62 3.24 -24.93 -6.84
C ASN A 62 1.83 -24.63 -7.42
N ALA A 63 0.89 -24.19 -6.60
CA ALA A 63 -0.44 -23.78 -7.05
C ALA A 63 -0.42 -22.47 -7.85
N ILE A 64 0.52 -21.56 -7.52
CA ILE A 64 0.87 -20.33 -8.25
C ILE A 64 2.38 -20.21 -8.37
N GLN A 65 2.89 -19.54 -9.40
CA GLN A 65 4.32 -19.33 -9.59
C GLN A 65 4.80 -17.99 -9.05
N ALA A 66 3.89 -17.02 -8.90
CA ALA A 66 4.13 -15.73 -8.25
C ALA A 66 2.85 -15.22 -7.59
N GLY A 67 2.96 -14.26 -6.69
CA GLY A 67 1.79 -13.66 -6.05
C GLY A 67 2.08 -12.32 -5.38
N HIS A 68 1.06 -11.49 -5.30
CA HIS A 68 1.12 -10.23 -4.57
C HIS A 68 0.85 -10.47 -3.09
N THR A 69 1.76 -9.99 -2.24
CA THR A 69 1.67 -10.13 -0.79
C THR A 69 2.34 -8.94 -0.08
N TRP A 70 2.24 -8.90 1.23
CA TRP A 70 2.81 -7.88 2.13
C TRP A 70 3.21 -8.51 3.46
N GLU A 71 3.82 -7.75 4.34
CA GLU A 71 4.20 -8.26 5.67
C GLU A 71 2.96 -8.59 6.52
N PRO A 72 2.99 -9.66 7.34
CA PRO A 72 4.13 -10.54 7.60
C PRO A 72 4.30 -11.70 6.61
N TYR A 73 3.38 -11.85 5.66
CA TYR A 73 3.34 -12.96 4.69
C TYR A 73 4.49 -12.92 3.68
N LEU A 74 5.01 -11.72 3.39
CA LEU A 74 6.22 -11.57 2.60
C LEU A 74 7.39 -12.31 3.25
N SER A 75 7.65 -12.05 4.53
CA SER A 75 8.70 -12.72 5.30
C SER A 75 8.51 -14.22 5.34
N GLU A 76 7.27 -14.70 5.43
CA GLU A 76 6.96 -16.13 5.36
C GLU A 76 7.31 -16.71 3.98
N ALA A 77 6.91 -16.05 2.89
CA ALA A 77 7.22 -16.50 1.53
C ALA A 77 8.73 -16.62 1.30
N LEU A 78 9.50 -15.64 1.79
CA LEU A 78 10.97 -15.66 1.68
C LEU A 78 11.59 -16.83 2.46
N LYS A 79 11.09 -17.13 3.66
CA LYS A 79 11.52 -18.30 4.45
C LYS A 79 11.22 -19.62 3.75
N LEU A 80 10.16 -19.68 2.94
CA LEU A 80 9.76 -20.84 2.15
C LEU A 80 10.47 -20.92 0.78
N GLY A 81 11.47 -20.06 0.52
CA GLY A 81 12.32 -20.09 -0.66
C GLY A 81 11.82 -19.28 -1.85
N ALA A 82 10.77 -18.49 -1.69
CA ALA A 82 10.41 -17.48 -2.68
C ALA A 82 11.40 -16.30 -2.64
N HIS A 83 11.37 -15.45 -3.65
CA HIS A 83 12.15 -14.21 -3.67
C HIS A 83 11.28 -13.04 -4.14
N ILE A 84 11.72 -11.82 -3.80
CA ILE A 84 11.05 -10.60 -4.25
C ILE A 84 11.34 -10.39 -5.73
N LEU A 85 10.27 -10.33 -6.53
CA LEU A 85 10.35 -10.06 -7.95
C LEU A 85 10.15 -8.56 -8.26
N LEU A 86 9.30 -7.89 -7.47
CA LEU A 86 9.01 -6.48 -7.59
C LEU A 86 8.50 -5.90 -6.28
N THR A 87 8.88 -4.65 -5.99
CA THR A 87 8.37 -3.89 -4.85
C THR A 87 7.52 -2.69 -5.32
N SER A 88 6.80 -2.06 -4.39
CA SER A 88 6.04 -0.82 -4.66
C SER A 88 6.94 0.36 -5.08
N LYS A 89 8.24 0.31 -4.82
CA LYS A 89 9.21 1.33 -5.29
C LYS A 89 9.23 1.47 -6.82
N GLN A 90 8.93 0.40 -7.56
CA GLN A 90 8.84 0.44 -9.02
C GLN A 90 7.48 0.95 -9.54
N THR A 91 6.52 1.19 -8.65
CA THR A 91 5.19 1.74 -8.97
C THR A 91 4.88 2.93 -8.07
N PRO A 92 5.66 4.03 -8.16
CA PRO A 92 5.52 5.17 -7.24
C PRO A 92 4.10 5.73 -7.27
N GLY A 93 3.60 6.11 -6.10
CA GLY A 93 2.27 6.67 -5.90
C GLY A 93 1.11 5.66 -6.05
N LEU A 94 1.36 4.40 -6.39
CA LEU A 94 0.28 3.42 -6.52
C LEU A 94 -0.18 2.87 -5.16
N THR A 95 0.74 2.66 -4.24
CA THR A 95 0.47 2.11 -2.90
C THR A 95 0.49 3.23 -1.89
N LEU A 96 -0.68 3.78 -1.59
CA LEU A 96 -0.86 4.85 -0.60
C LEU A 96 -1.96 4.44 0.37
N ASP A 97 -1.66 4.45 1.65
CA ASP A 97 -2.65 4.38 2.71
C ASP A 97 -3.16 5.78 3.04
N ALA A 98 -4.44 5.89 3.35
CA ALA A 98 -5.06 7.17 3.65
C ALA A 98 -5.97 7.08 4.87
N ILE A 99 -6.00 8.14 5.65
CA ILE A 99 -6.96 8.30 6.74
C ILE A 99 -8.21 8.95 6.16
N ALA A 100 -9.36 8.32 6.36
CA ALA A 100 -10.63 8.81 5.88
C ALA A 100 -11.57 9.18 7.03
N PHE A 101 -12.26 10.29 6.91
CA PHE A 101 -13.29 10.74 7.83
C PHE A 101 -14.64 10.83 7.12
N ARG A 102 -15.72 10.60 7.85
CA ARG A 102 -17.07 10.84 7.33
C ARG A 102 -17.26 12.32 7.03
N GLY A 103 -18.00 12.64 5.95
CA GLY A 103 -18.25 14.02 5.56
C GLY A 103 -18.93 14.86 6.64
N GLU A 104 -19.80 14.25 7.46
CA GLU A 104 -20.41 14.92 8.63
C GLU A 104 -19.36 15.34 9.67
N VAL A 105 -18.36 14.49 9.94
CA VAL A 105 -17.28 14.81 10.89
C VAL A 105 -16.41 15.93 10.35
N ILE A 106 -16.12 15.92 9.04
CA ILE A 106 -15.35 16.98 8.38
C ILE A 106 -16.07 18.34 8.52
N ARG A 107 -17.39 18.36 8.37
CA ARG A 107 -18.19 19.57 8.43
C ARG A 107 -18.40 20.06 9.86
N ASP A 108 -18.74 19.15 10.79
CA ASP A 108 -19.27 19.48 12.11
C ASP A 108 -18.18 19.50 13.20
N ARG A 109 -17.01 18.84 12.93
CA ARG A 109 -15.90 18.67 13.89
C ARG A 109 -14.52 18.89 13.24
N PRO A 110 -14.29 19.96 12.48
CA PRO A 110 -13.04 20.17 11.75
C PRO A 110 -11.82 20.32 12.67
N GLU A 111 -12.01 20.87 13.87
CA GLU A 111 -10.93 21.03 14.84
C GLU A 111 -10.43 19.71 15.41
N ASP A 112 -11.34 18.73 15.60
CA ASP A 112 -10.98 17.40 16.05
C ASP A 112 -10.15 16.66 14.99
N ILE A 113 -10.49 16.83 13.71
CA ILE A 113 -9.69 16.28 12.62
C ILE A 113 -8.31 16.92 12.60
N SER A 114 -8.23 18.25 12.73
CA SER A 114 -6.97 18.96 12.81
C SER A 114 -6.11 18.49 13.99
N ALA A 115 -6.74 18.26 15.14
CA ALA A 115 -6.05 17.73 16.33
C ALA A 115 -5.55 16.30 16.10
N PHE A 116 -6.38 15.45 15.47
CA PHE A 116 -6.02 14.08 15.13
C PHE A 116 -4.81 14.04 14.17
N VAL A 117 -4.85 14.81 13.08
CA VAL A 117 -3.76 14.86 12.09
C VAL A 117 -2.46 15.33 12.72
N ARG A 118 -2.52 16.37 13.54
CA ARG A 118 -1.34 16.83 14.30
C ARG A 118 -0.80 15.76 15.23
N GLY A 119 -1.68 15.10 16.00
CA GLY A 119 -1.29 14.01 16.91
C GLY A 119 -0.68 12.84 16.17
N TRP A 120 -1.22 12.48 15.00
CA TRP A 120 -0.66 11.44 14.13
C TRP A 120 0.77 11.77 13.69
N LEU A 121 1.00 12.97 13.15
CA LEU A 121 2.31 13.41 12.70
C LEU A 121 3.32 13.53 13.85
N GLN A 122 2.88 13.96 15.04
CA GLN A 122 3.72 13.98 16.24
C GLN A 122 4.09 12.57 16.69
N ALA A 123 3.14 11.64 16.70
CA ALA A 123 3.38 10.25 17.08
C ALA A 123 4.36 9.57 16.12
N LEU A 124 4.24 9.85 14.82
CA LEU A 124 5.17 9.34 13.81
C LEU A 124 6.59 9.86 14.09
N SER A 125 6.76 11.18 14.22
CA SER A 125 8.07 11.80 14.50
C SER A 125 8.67 11.31 15.82
N TYR A 126 7.85 11.10 16.84
CA TYR A 126 8.30 10.50 18.11
C TYR A 126 8.78 9.07 17.90
N TRP A 127 8.03 8.25 17.18
CA TRP A 127 8.37 6.85 16.95
C TRP A 127 9.67 6.71 16.14
N GLU A 128 9.86 7.51 15.09
CA GLU A 128 11.08 7.50 14.27
C GLU A 128 12.34 7.83 15.08
N THR A 129 12.21 8.67 16.09
CA THR A 129 13.33 9.06 16.98
C THR A 129 13.48 8.14 18.21
N ASN A 130 12.44 7.38 18.56
CA ASN A 130 12.38 6.52 19.75
C ASN A 130 11.86 5.12 19.40
N ILE A 131 12.47 4.47 18.41
CA ILE A 131 11.99 3.18 17.84
C ILE A 131 11.72 2.11 18.91
N PRO A 132 12.60 1.83 19.89
CA PRO A 132 12.32 0.79 20.89
C PRO A 132 11.07 1.07 21.71
N GLU A 133 10.89 2.30 22.18
CA GLU A 133 9.73 2.69 22.98
C GLU A 133 8.45 2.73 22.15
N GLY A 134 8.53 3.27 20.93
CA GLY A 134 7.41 3.27 19.98
C GLY A 134 6.95 1.84 19.65
N ASN A 135 7.89 0.91 19.47
CA ASN A 135 7.58 -0.50 19.25
C ASN A 135 6.91 -1.14 20.50
N GLU A 136 7.32 -0.77 21.70
CA GLU A 136 6.64 -1.24 22.91
C GLU A 136 5.20 -0.72 23.04
N ILE A 137 4.99 0.56 22.71
CA ILE A 137 3.65 1.17 22.72
C ILE A 137 2.75 0.47 21.69
N ALA A 138 3.24 0.29 20.47
CA ALA A 138 2.51 -0.40 19.41
C ALA A 138 2.26 -1.88 19.75
N SER A 139 3.23 -2.57 20.32
CA SER A 139 3.13 -3.95 20.81
C SER A 139 1.99 -4.12 21.80
N LYS A 140 1.90 -3.24 22.80
CA LYS A 140 0.81 -3.25 23.79
C LYS A 140 -0.55 -3.00 23.15
N ALA A 141 -0.64 -2.04 22.22
CA ALA A 141 -1.88 -1.70 21.53
C ALA A 141 -2.38 -2.81 20.60
N LEU A 142 -1.46 -3.48 19.90
CA LEU A 142 -1.77 -4.53 18.92
C LEU A 142 -1.80 -5.94 19.54
N ASN A 143 -1.34 -6.09 20.77
CA ASN A 143 -1.16 -7.38 21.45
C ASN A 143 -0.29 -8.37 20.66
N ILE A 144 0.85 -7.88 20.15
CA ILE A 144 1.86 -8.66 19.41
C ILE A 144 3.24 -8.40 20.01
N PRO A 145 4.21 -9.32 19.88
CA PRO A 145 5.57 -9.09 20.39
C PRO A 145 6.25 -7.87 19.76
N SER A 146 6.93 -7.02 20.56
CA SER A 146 7.56 -5.79 20.09
C SER A 146 8.66 -6.03 19.03
N ASN A 147 9.33 -7.18 19.07
CA ASN A 147 10.34 -7.58 18.10
C ASN A 147 9.76 -8.00 16.73
N THR A 148 8.44 -8.07 16.60
CA THR A 148 7.77 -8.32 15.31
C THR A 148 7.34 -7.01 14.63
N ILE A 149 7.48 -5.88 15.31
CA ILE A 149 7.16 -4.57 14.75
C ILE A 149 8.40 -4.04 14.03
N SER A 150 8.28 -3.81 12.74
CA SER A 150 9.34 -3.30 11.88
C SER A 150 8.77 -2.29 10.89
N PHE A 151 9.58 -1.31 10.52
CA PHE A 151 9.30 -0.41 9.40
C PHE A 151 9.85 -0.93 8.06
N ASP A 152 10.42 -2.13 8.07
CA ASP A 152 10.98 -2.73 6.84
C ASP A 152 9.89 -2.87 5.76
N GLY A 153 10.17 -2.26 4.62
CA GLY A 153 9.23 -2.25 3.50
C GLY A 153 8.09 -1.24 3.61
N LEU A 154 8.07 -0.40 4.65
CA LEU A 154 7.15 0.73 4.79
C LEU A 154 7.90 2.04 4.52
N ASP A 155 7.23 2.96 3.86
CA ASP A 155 7.67 4.33 3.67
C ASP A 155 6.74 5.22 4.51
N LEU A 156 7.21 5.58 5.70
CA LEU A 156 6.43 6.40 6.63
C LEU A 156 6.43 7.83 6.13
N THR A 157 5.25 8.38 5.92
CA THR A 157 5.08 9.70 5.30
C THR A 157 4.91 10.78 6.36
N ASP A 158 5.90 11.64 6.46
CA ASP A 158 5.90 12.80 7.34
C ASP A 158 5.03 13.96 6.79
N PHE A 159 5.09 15.11 7.44
CA PHE A 159 4.37 16.31 6.99
C PHE A 159 4.81 16.77 5.59
N ALA A 160 6.12 16.80 5.31
CA ALA A 160 6.65 17.25 4.04
C ALA A 160 6.31 16.28 2.89
N ASP A 161 6.30 14.98 3.16
CA ASP A 161 5.90 13.98 2.20
C ASP A 161 4.41 14.06 1.90
N ASN A 162 3.57 14.26 2.92
CA ASN A 162 2.14 14.49 2.73
C ASN A 162 1.87 15.73 1.86
N GLN A 163 2.65 16.82 2.01
CA GLN A 163 2.53 17.98 1.12
C GLN A 163 2.80 17.63 -0.35
N LYS A 164 3.82 16.78 -0.62
CA LYS A 164 4.17 16.35 -1.98
C LYS A 164 3.04 15.57 -2.66
N PHE A 165 2.18 14.87 -1.92
CA PHE A 165 1.03 14.16 -2.49
C PHE A 165 0.00 15.08 -3.12
N PHE A 166 -0.03 16.35 -2.74
CA PHE A 166 -0.92 17.36 -3.30
C PHE A 166 -0.28 18.23 -4.39
N GLN A 167 1.00 18.03 -4.71
CA GLN A 167 1.71 18.75 -5.77
C GLN A 167 1.53 18.02 -7.09
N SER A 168 1.03 18.72 -8.12
CA SER A 168 0.66 18.13 -9.42
C SER A 168 1.84 17.58 -10.23
N ASP A 169 3.04 18.07 -9.98
CA ASP A 169 4.32 17.62 -10.58
C ASP A 169 4.96 16.46 -9.81
N SER A 170 4.43 16.12 -8.64
CA SER A 170 4.91 14.98 -7.86
C SER A 170 4.61 13.65 -8.56
N PRO A 171 5.56 12.69 -8.58
CA PRO A 171 5.30 11.32 -9.04
C PRO A 171 4.24 10.62 -8.19
N ASN A 172 4.07 11.06 -6.94
CA ASN A 172 3.11 10.52 -5.97
C ASN A 172 1.81 11.36 -5.90
N TYR A 173 1.50 12.17 -6.92
CA TYR A 173 0.31 13.02 -6.94
C TYR A 173 -0.97 12.21 -6.73
N ILE A 174 -1.63 12.43 -5.57
CA ILE A 174 -2.71 11.57 -5.09
C ILE A 174 -3.93 11.54 -6.02
N TYR A 175 -4.26 12.64 -6.68
CA TYR A 175 -5.39 12.71 -7.61
C TYR A 175 -5.17 11.86 -8.86
N LYS A 176 -3.93 11.74 -9.32
CA LYS A 176 -3.55 10.83 -10.42
C LYS A 176 -3.72 9.37 -10.01
N THR A 177 -3.33 9.05 -8.78
CA THR A 177 -3.53 7.72 -8.19
C THR A 177 -5.02 7.41 -8.05
N ALA A 178 -5.79 8.32 -7.46
CA ALA A 178 -7.24 8.15 -7.32
C ALA A 178 -7.94 7.93 -8.66
N LYS A 179 -7.52 8.67 -9.72
CA LYS A 179 -8.06 8.45 -11.06
C LYS A 179 -7.77 7.04 -11.57
N LYS A 180 -6.57 6.52 -11.39
CA LYS A 180 -6.23 5.14 -11.79
C LYS A 180 -7.13 4.11 -11.08
N TYR A 181 -7.35 4.28 -9.79
CA TYR A 181 -8.24 3.42 -9.01
C TYR A 181 -9.70 3.54 -9.47
N ALA A 182 -10.19 4.75 -9.70
CA ALA A 182 -11.54 4.98 -10.17
C ALA A 182 -11.78 4.35 -11.54
N ASP A 183 -10.85 4.54 -12.49
CA ASP A 183 -10.90 3.94 -13.82
C ASP A 183 -10.86 2.39 -13.74
N PHE A 184 -10.06 1.84 -12.82
CA PHE A 184 -9.99 0.40 -12.56
C PHE A 184 -11.32 -0.13 -12.02
N PHE A 185 -11.88 0.47 -11.00
CA PHE A 185 -13.12 0.02 -10.37
C PHE A 185 -14.35 0.17 -11.29
N ILE A 186 -14.38 1.17 -12.17
CA ILE A 186 -15.39 1.28 -13.22
C ILE A 186 -15.25 0.11 -14.21
N ARG A 187 -14.04 -0.15 -14.69
CA ARG A 187 -13.77 -1.23 -15.66
C ARG A 187 -14.11 -2.60 -15.11
N THR A 188 -13.87 -2.84 -13.83
CA THR A 188 -14.16 -4.12 -13.16
C THR A 188 -15.61 -4.22 -12.68
N GLY A 189 -16.41 -3.15 -12.82
CA GLY A 189 -17.80 -3.12 -12.39
C GLY A 189 -18.00 -2.97 -10.88
N ASN A 190 -16.94 -2.70 -10.12
CA ASN A 190 -17.01 -2.51 -8.67
C ASN A 190 -17.70 -1.19 -8.29
N VAL A 191 -17.64 -0.20 -9.17
CA VAL A 191 -18.43 1.03 -9.08
C VAL A 191 -19.09 1.33 -10.42
N THR A 192 -20.29 1.93 -10.36
CA THR A 192 -21.10 2.23 -11.55
C THR A 192 -20.93 3.66 -12.03
N ARG A 193 -20.30 4.53 -11.24
CA ARG A 193 -20.12 5.95 -11.55
C ARG A 193 -18.78 6.44 -11.01
N LEU A 194 -18.07 7.23 -11.81
CA LEU A 194 -16.86 7.90 -11.37
C LEU A 194 -17.17 8.88 -10.22
N PRO A 195 -16.44 8.81 -9.12
CA PRO A 195 -16.52 9.83 -8.08
C PRO A 195 -15.96 11.16 -8.59
N ASN A 196 -16.34 12.26 -7.95
CA ASN A 196 -15.64 13.52 -8.15
C ASN A 196 -14.27 13.45 -7.47
N ILE A 197 -13.24 13.18 -8.27
CA ILE A 197 -11.86 12.97 -7.77
C ILE A 197 -11.36 14.19 -6.99
N GLU A 198 -11.68 15.41 -7.45
CA GLU A 198 -11.25 16.66 -6.80
C GLU A 198 -11.79 16.82 -5.37
N SER A 199 -12.93 16.20 -5.08
CA SER A 199 -13.56 16.27 -3.75
C SER A 199 -13.17 15.11 -2.81
N LEU A 200 -12.36 14.15 -3.26
CA LEU A 200 -12.00 12.99 -2.44
C LEU A 200 -10.98 13.32 -1.35
N PHE A 201 -10.17 14.34 -1.56
CA PHE A 201 -9.06 14.66 -0.67
C PHE A 201 -9.16 16.08 -0.15
N ASN A 202 -8.74 16.27 1.08
CA ASN A 202 -8.74 17.57 1.71
C ASN A 202 -7.40 17.83 2.43
N SER A 203 -6.57 18.68 1.84
CA SER A 203 -5.28 19.09 2.40
C SER A 203 -5.36 20.19 3.46
N SER A 204 -6.55 20.79 3.69
CA SER A 204 -6.68 21.91 4.64
C SER A 204 -6.37 21.52 6.09
N PHE A 205 -6.47 20.24 6.43
CA PHE A 205 -6.12 19.70 7.74
C PHE A 205 -4.64 19.38 7.89
N LEU A 206 -3.86 19.47 6.81
CA LEU A 206 -2.43 19.21 6.84
C LEU A 206 -1.70 20.46 7.33
N THR A 207 -1.48 20.54 8.62
CA THR A 207 -0.76 21.62 9.28
C THR A 207 0.53 21.10 9.89
N PRO A 208 1.63 21.91 9.89
CA PRO A 208 2.88 21.48 10.50
C PRO A 208 2.65 21.09 11.96
N PRO A 209 3.18 19.95 12.41
CA PRO A 209 3.13 19.60 13.81
C PRO A 209 3.96 20.62 14.59
N PRO A 210 3.55 21.02 15.82
CA PRO A 210 4.42 21.81 16.67
C PRO A 210 5.71 21.00 16.92
N SER A 211 6.86 21.70 16.94
CA SER A 211 8.13 21.07 17.26
C SER A 211 8.01 20.34 18.60
N LEU A 212 8.41 19.08 18.62
CA LEU A 212 8.58 18.36 19.89
C LEU A 212 9.61 19.15 20.70
N LYS A 213 9.20 19.70 21.82
CA LYS A 213 10.17 20.29 22.76
C LYS A 213 10.98 19.13 23.32
N PRO A 214 12.31 19.29 23.42
CA PRO A 214 13.18 18.28 24.02
C PRO A 214 12.82 18.05 25.50
#